data_a3f5d86010e3d7a314b0ad4669bc92aa
#
_entry.id   a3f5d86010e3d7a314b0ad4669bc92aa
#
_cell.length_a   1.000
_cell.length_b   1.000
_cell.length_c   1.000
_cell.angle_alpha   90.00
_cell.angle_beta   90.00
_cell.angle_gamma   90.00
#
_symmetry.space_group_name_H-M   'P 1'
#
loop_
_entity.id
_entity.type
_entity.pdbx_description
1 polymer ?
#
loop_
_entity_poly.entity_id
_entity_poly.type
_entity_poly.pdbx_seq_one_letter_code
_entity_poly.pdbx_strand_id
1 'polypeptide(L)'
;MTVALGIVQAQNEPILVPDAVDYQKLLPILPEPPQGWTADKPEGSTEDVGGFRITNVHRDYHKGEGEKTPTAAISILDSVANPDYVSATTAAWNSPNETADGYGKPIMIDGNPGREDYDRLQKHASLWVMIANRYFVQIELQNQDPKELQEWIKRVDLKKLAAIK
;
A
#
# COMPACT_ATOMS: atom_id res chain seq x y z
N MET A 1 -41.75 -6.51 -49.47
CA MET A 1 -40.37 -6.12 -49.23
C MET A 1 -40.16 -5.97 -47.72
N THR A 2 -39.65 -7.01 -47.09
CA THR A 2 -39.55 -7.07 -45.64
C THR A 2 -38.09 -6.81 -45.26
N VAL A 3 -37.84 -5.71 -44.58
CA VAL A 3 -36.49 -5.35 -44.07
C VAL A 3 -36.35 -6.01 -42.69
N ALA A 4 -35.46 -6.99 -42.58
CA ALA A 4 -35.08 -7.56 -41.29
C ALA A 4 -34.04 -6.63 -40.62
N LEU A 5 -34.40 -5.99 -39.51
CA LEU A 5 -33.46 -5.31 -38.63
C LEU A 5 -32.67 -6.38 -37.86
N GLY A 6 -31.41 -6.53 -38.21
CA GLY A 6 -30.45 -7.31 -37.40
C GLY A 6 -30.13 -6.57 -36.11
N ILE A 7 -30.49 -7.15 -34.96
CA ILE A 7 -30.04 -6.68 -33.64
C ILE A 7 -28.59 -7.14 -33.49
N VAL A 8 -27.65 -6.19 -33.55
CA VAL A 8 -26.26 -6.43 -33.15
C VAL A 8 -26.25 -6.48 -31.63
N GLN A 9 -26.20 -7.69 -31.07
CA GLN A 9 -25.88 -7.87 -29.66
C GLN A 9 -24.39 -7.50 -29.48
N ALA A 10 -24.14 -6.38 -28.82
CA ALA A 10 -22.81 -6.07 -28.31
C ALA A 10 -22.45 -7.16 -27.28
N GLN A 11 -21.60 -8.09 -27.68
CA GLN A 11 -20.98 -9.02 -26.74
C GLN A 11 -20.08 -8.17 -25.81
N ASN A 12 -20.49 -8.03 -24.55
CA ASN A 12 -19.60 -7.55 -23.51
C ASN A 12 -18.48 -8.58 -23.37
N GLU A 13 -17.34 -8.30 -24.00
CA GLU A 13 -16.13 -9.06 -23.72
C GLU A 13 -15.83 -8.92 -22.22
N PRO A 14 -15.56 -10.02 -21.50
CA PRO A 14 -15.20 -9.93 -20.09
C PRO A 14 -13.91 -9.08 -19.98
N ILE A 15 -13.97 -8.01 -19.19
CA ILE A 15 -12.80 -7.23 -18.86
C ILE A 15 -11.89 -8.18 -18.07
N LEU A 16 -10.77 -8.59 -18.68
CA LEU A 16 -9.77 -9.40 -18.02
C LEU A 16 -9.09 -8.51 -16.96
N VAL A 17 -9.52 -8.68 -15.71
CA VAL A 17 -8.86 -8.06 -14.57
C VAL A 17 -7.57 -8.84 -14.31
N PRO A 18 -6.40 -8.18 -14.24
CA PRO A 18 -5.15 -8.85 -13.93
C PRO A 18 -5.22 -9.56 -12.57
N ASP A 19 -4.61 -10.73 -12.46
CA ASP A 19 -4.50 -11.44 -11.18
C ASP A 19 -3.46 -10.77 -10.26
N ALA A 20 -3.71 -10.81 -8.96
CA ALA A 20 -2.72 -10.46 -7.97
C ALA A 20 -1.53 -11.44 -8.04
N VAL A 21 -0.32 -10.92 -7.85
CA VAL A 21 0.89 -11.76 -7.82
C VAL A 21 0.93 -12.63 -6.57
N ASP A 22 1.63 -13.74 -6.65
CA ASP A 22 1.91 -14.56 -5.47
C ASP A 22 2.74 -13.78 -4.43
N TYR A 23 2.40 -13.92 -3.14
CA TYR A 23 3.07 -13.21 -2.05
C TYR A 23 4.58 -13.45 -2.01
N GLN A 24 5.05 -14.62 -2.45
CA GLN A 24 6.49 -14.96 -2.50
C GLN A 24 7.29 -14.00 -3.39
N LYS A 25 6.64 -13.38 -4.40
CA LYS A 25 7.28 -12.36 -5.23
C LYS A 25 7.43 -11.02 -4.51
N LEU A 26 6.56 -10.72 -3.55
CA LEU A 26 6.56 -9.46 -2.79
C LEU A 26 7.40 -9.51 -1.51
N LEU A 27 7.57 -10.68 -0.88
CA LEU A 27 8.39 -10.84 0.34
C LEU A 27 9.79 -10.22 0.22
N PRO A 28 10.54 -10.39 -0.90
CA PRO A 28 11.88 -9.82 -1.05
C PRO A 28 11.92 -8.29 -1.19
N ILE A 29 10.76 -7.63 -1.29
CA ILE A 29 10.67 -6.16 -1.33
C ILE A 29 10.69 -5.56 0.08
N LEU A 30 10.27 -6.34 1.09
CA LEU A 30 10.34 -5.92 2.49
C LEU A 30 11.82 -5.80 2.92
N PRO A 31 12.27 -4.61 3.37
CA PRO A 31 13.69 -4.35 3.60
C PRO A 31 14.23 -5.10 4.82
N GLU A 32 15.54 -5.29 4.85
CA GLU A 32 16.23 -5.69 6.08
C GLU A 32 16.25 -4.55 7.11
N PRO A 33 16.28 -4.86 8.42
CA PRO A 33 16.26 -3.84 9.45
C PRO A 33 17.49 -2.92 9.37
N PRO A 34 17.34 -1.61 9.63
CA PRO A 34 18.46 -0.72 9.71
C PRO A 34 19.36 -1.04 10.92
N GLN A 35 20.55 -0.46 10.95
CA GLN A 35 21.47 -0.65 12.08
C GLN A 35 20.83 -0.25 13.41
N GLY A 36 20.95 -1.12 14.40
CA GLY A 36 20.36 -0.93 15.73
C GLY A 36 18.86 -1.31 15.82
N TRP A 37 18.28 -1.84 14.75
CA TRP A 37 16.94 -2.39 14.72
C TRP A 37 16.98 -3.90 14.56
N THR A 38 15.93 -4.56 15.05
CA THR A 38 15.61 -5.96 14.77
C THR A 38 14.33 -6.02 13.95
N ALA A 39 14.10 -7.12 13.26
CA ALA A 39 12.87 -7.34 12.51
C ALA A 39 12.37 -8.74 12.72
N ASP A 40 11.05 -8.88 12.70
CA ASP A 40 10.41 -10.17 12.67
C ASP A 40 10.58 -10.84 11.31
N LYS A 41 10.27 -12.13 11.23
CA LYS A 41 10.25 -12.83 9.95
C LYS A 41 9.15 -12.21 9.07
N PRO A 42 9.44 -11.89 7.80
CA PRO A 42 8.42 -11.38 6.91
C PRO A 42 7.33 -12.43 6.67
N GLU A 43 6.09 -11.99 6.66
CA GLU A 43 4.90 -12.83 6.45
C GLU A 43 4.15 -12.37 5.21
N GLY A 44 3.35 -13.28 4.63
CA GLY A 44 2.54 -12.95 3.47
C GLY A 44 1.49 -14.01 3.18
N SER A 45 0.43 -13.57 2.52
CA SER A 45 -0.64 -14.43 2.03
C SER A 45 -1.16 -13.97 0.67
N THR A 46 -1.73 -14.90 -0.07
CA THR A 46 -2.53 -14.65 -1.27
C THR A 46 -3.89 -15.32 -1.05
N GLU A 47 -4.95 -14.54 -1.05
CA GLU A 47 -6.29 -14.99 -0.66
C GLU A 47 -7.33 -14.54 -1.68
N ASP A 48 -8.40 -15.33 -1.84
CA ASP A 48 -9.59 -14.93 -2.60
C ASP A 48 -10.63 -14.34 -1.63
N VAL A 49 -10.92 -13.06 -1.79
CA VAL A 49 -11.88 -12.32 -0.97
C VAL A 49 -12.99 -11.77 -1.84
N GLY A 50 -14.20 -12.31 -1.70
CA GLY A 50 -15.37 -11.83 -2.44
C GLY A 50 -15.25 -11.95 -3.97
N GLY A 51 -14.50 -12.92 -4.47
CA GLY A 51 -14.24 -13.13 -5.90
C GLY A 51 -13.04 -12.34 -6.45
N PHE A 52 -12.32 -11.62 -5.59
CA PHE A 52 -11.08 -10.92 -5.94
C PHE A 52 -9.89 -11.58 -5.25
N ARG A 53 -8.82 -11.78 -5.99
CA ARG A 53 -7.55 -12.22 -5.44
C ARG A 53 -6.79 -11.03 -4.86
N ILE A 54 -6.39 -11.13 -3.60
CA ILE A 54 -5.64 -10.11 -2.87
C ILE A 54 -4.36 -10.76 -2.34
N THR A 55 -3.24 -10.09 -2.52
CA THR A 55 -1.96 -10.50 -1.95
C THR A 55 -1.47 -9.42 -1.00
N ASN A 56 -1.06 -9.84 0.19
CA ASN A 56 -0.48 -8.97 1.19
C ASN A 56 0.81 -9.56 1.74
N VAL A 57 1.82 -8.71 1.98
CA VAL A 57 3.02 -9.05 2.73
C VAL A 57 3.28 -8.00 3.80
N HIS A 58 3.89 -8.42 4.91
CA HIS A 58 4.05 -7.59 6.10
C HIS A 58 5.34 -7.95 6.85
N ARG A 59 5.97 -6.94 7.48
CA ARG A 59 7.10 -7.12 8.38
C ARG A 59 7.12 -6.06 9.45
N ASP A 60 7.33 -6.47 10.70
CA ASP A 60 7.51 -5.60 11.85
C ASP A 60 8.98 -5.40 12.18
N TYR A 61 9.29 -4.19 12.71
CA TYR A 61 10.63 -3.76 13.06
C TYR A 61 10.61 -3.11 14.45
N HIS A 62 11.63 -3.39 15.27
CA HIS A 62 11.71 -2.95 16.65
C HIS A 62 13.10 -2.37 16.95
N LYS A 63 13.13 -1.28 17.71
CA LYS A 63 14.37 -0.71 18.22
C LYS A 63 14.40 -0.80 19.75
N GLY A 64 14.91 -1.91 20.27
CA GLY A 64 14.93 -2.20 21.70
C GLY A 64 13.69 -2.94 22.19
N GLU A 65 13.53 -3.04 23.49
CA GLU A 65 12.43 -3.75 24.15
C GLU A 65 11.59 -2.80 25.01
N GLY A 66 10.29 -3.05 25.08
CA GLY A 66 9.34 -2.31 25.92
C GLY A 66 8.29 -1.50 25.13
N GLU A 67 7.22 -1.13 25.80
CA GLU A 67 6.03 -0.50 25.20
C GLU A 67 6.25 0.89 24.59
N LYS A 68 7.29 1.61 25.04
CA LYS A 68 7.62 2.96 24.57
C LYS A 68 8.79 3.00 23.58
N THR A 69 9.27 1.85 23.14
CA THR A 69 10.35 1.78 22.18
C THR A 69 9.84 2.12 20.76
N PRO A 70 10.69 2.69 19.89
CA PRO A 70 10.33 2.91 18.51
C PRO A 70 10.03 1.60 17.78
N THR A 71 8.90 1.56 17.07
CA THR A 71 8.55 0.45 16.18
C THR A 71 8.21 0.98 14.79
N ALA A 72 8.35 0.13 13.81
CA ALA A 72 7.90 0.38 12.45
C ALA A 72 7.26 -0.90 11.89
N ALA A 73 6.32 -0.73 10.98
CA ALA A 73 5.72 -1.82 10.21
C ALA A 73 5.67 -1.43 8.74
N ILE A 74 5.95 -2.37 7.85
CA ILE A 74 5.83 -2.18 6.41
C ILE A 74 4.91 -3.27 5.85
N SER A 75 3.88 -2.84 5.13
CA SER A 75 2.96 -3.72 4.42
C SER A 75 2.92 -3.36 2.94
N ILE A 76 2.78 -4.37 2.08
CA ILE A 76 2.57 -4.20 0.65
C ILE A 76 1.36 -5.01 0.26
N LEU A 77 0.34 -4.33 -0.31
CA LEU A 77 -0.90 -4.93 -0.76
C LEU A 77 -0.96 -4.85 -2.30
N ASP A 78 -1.12 -5.99 -2.96
CA ASP A 78 -1.47 -6.04 -4.38
C ASP A 78 -2.99 -6.01 -4.53
N SER A 79 -3.50 -4.89 -5.00
CA SER A 79 -4.93 -4.61 -5.18
C SER A 79 -5.35 -4.51 -6.65
N VAL A 80 -4.54 -5.02 -7.57
CA VAL A 80 -4.79 -4.93 -9.03
C VAL A 80 -6.13 -5.52 -9.45
N ALA A 81 -6.60 -6.54 -8.75
CA ALA A 81 -7.88 -7.19 -9.02
C ALA A 81 -9.10 -6.33 -8.61
N ASN A 82 -8.89 -5.23 -7.87
CA ASN A 82 -9.97 -4.35 -7.41
C ASN A 82 -9.69 -2.87 -7.73
N PRO A 83 -9.81 -2.46 -9.01
CA PRO A 83 -9.50 -1.09 -9.45
C PRO A 83 -10.42 -0.03 -8.82
N ASP A 84 -11.66 -0.38 -8.48
CA ASP A 84 -12.60 0.55 -7.82
C ASP A 84 -12.13 0.89 -6.40
N TYR A 85 -11.62 -0.10 -5.67
CA TYR A 85 -11.00 0.11 -4.36
C TYR A 85 -9.77 1.03 -4.45
N VAL A 86 -8.91 0.81 -5.44
CA VAL A 86 -7.73 1.66 -5.70
C VAL A 86 -8.16 3.09 -5.96
N SER A 87 -9.13 3.30 -6.87
CA SER A 87 -9.61 4.63 -7.24
C SER A 87 -10.27 5.37 -6.07
N ALA A 88 -11.12 4.71 -5.30
CA ALA A 88 -11.80 5.29 -4.15
C ALA A 88 -10.81 5.68 -3.04
N THR A 89 -9.84 4.82 -2.75
CA THR A 89 -8.82 5.06 -1.72
C THR A 89 -7.92 6.23 -2.09
N THR A 90 -7.39 6.26 -3.31
CA THR A 90 -6.49 7.34 -3.75
C THR A 90 -7.20 8.69 -3.89
N ALA A 91 -8.48 8.71 -4.27
CA ALA A 91 -9.28 9.93 -4.29
C ALA A 91 -9.46 10.56 -2.90
N ALA A 92 -9.64 9.74 -1.86
CA ALA A 92 -9.76 10.21 -0.48
C ALA A 92 -8.47 10.87 0.05
N TRP A 93 -7.31 10.55 -0.50
CA TRP A 93 -6.02 11.15 -0.08
C TRP A 93 -5.88 12.63 -0.42
N ASN A 94 -6.65 13.15 -1.36
CA ASN A 94 -6.56 14.55 -1.82
C ASN A 94 -7.16 15.57 -0.82
N SER A 95 -7.74 15.12 0.29
CA SER A 95 -8.36 15.98 1.29
C SER A 95 -7.42 16.17 2.48
N PRO A 96 -6.65 17.28 2.55
CA PRO A 96 -5.80 17.57 3.70
C PRO A 96 -6.66 17.96 4.90
N ASN A 97 -6.17 17.64 6.10
CA ASN A 97 -6.75 18.05 7.36
C ASN A 97 -5.65 18.33 8.38
N GLU A 98 -5.90 19.28 9.28
CA GLU A 98 -5.03 19.59 10.41
C GLU A 98 -5.86 19.96 11.63
N THR A 99 -5.48 19.40 12.77
CA THR A 99 -6.08 19.66 14.09
C THR A 99 -4.97 19.82 15.13
N ALA A 100 -5.35 20.20 16.37
CA ALA A 100 -4.39 20.20 17.49
C ALA A 100 -3.77 18.83 17.73
N ASP A 101 -4.53 17.76 17.45
CA ASP A 101 -4.14 16.36 17.75
C ASP A 101 -3.41 15.66 16.62
N GLY A 102 -3.35 16.27 15.42
CA GLY A 102 -2.66 15.63 14.30
C GLY A 102 -2.92 16.29 12.96
N TYR A 103 -2.42 15.65 11.90
CA TYR A 103 -2.63 16.07 10.52
C TYR A 103 -2.73 14.89 9.57
N GLY A 104 -3.35 15.12 8.43
CA GLY A 104 -3.29 14.26 7.26
C GLY A 104 -3.09 15.11 6.01
N LYS A 105 -2.20 14.71 5.12
CA LYS A 105 -1.88 15.47 3.90
C LYS A 105 -1.54 14.56 2.72
N PRO A 106 -1.93 14.96 1.49
CA PRO A 106 -1.42 14.32 0.29
C PRO A 106 0.08 14.59 0.15
N ILE A 107 0.80 13.61 -0.36
CA ILE A 107 2.24 13.70 -0.67
C ILE A 107 2.55 13.02 -2.00
N MET A 108 3.76 13.25 -2.50
CA MET A 108 4.33 12.55 -3.66
C MET A 108 5.67 11.92 -3.27
N ILE A 109 5.84 10.63 -3.54
CA ILE A 109 7.08 9.89 -3.35
C ILE A 109 7.56 9.37 -4.71
N ASP A 110 8.66 9.91 -5.22
CA ASP A 110 9.24 9.55 -6.52
C ASP A 110 8.20 9.56 -7.66
N GLY A 111 7.30 10.56 -7.66
CA GLY A 111 6.22 10.69 -8.65
C GLY A 111 4.99 9.81 -8.37
N ASN A 112 4.97 9.04 -7.29
CA ASN A 112 3.84 8.22 -6.89
C ASN A 112 2.97 8.96 -5.87
N PRO A 113 1.62 8.97 -6.02
CA PRO A 113 0.74 9.63 -5.07
C PRO A 113 0.70 8.87 -3.75
N GLY A 114 0.57 9.61 -2.68
CA GLY A 114 0.49 9.05 -1.33
C GLY A 114 -0.22 9.97 -0.35
N ARG A 115 -0.32 9.50 0.88
CA ARG A 115 -0.86 10.22 2.02
C ARG A 115 -0.02 9.98 3.25
N GLU A 116 0.27 11.04 3.97
CA GLU A 116 0.91 11.02 5.29
C GLU A 116 -0.10 11.46 6.34
N ASP A 117 -0.26 10.68 7.40
CA ASP A 117 -1.07 11.02 8.57
C ASP A 117 -0.22 10.92 9.84
N TYR A 118 -0.47 11.80 10.80
CA TYR A 118 0.19 11.80 12.10
C TYR A 118 -0.78 12.12 13.24
N ASP A 119 -0.82 11.24 14.24
CA ASP A 119 -1.50 11.43 15.52
C ASP A 119 -0.47 11.79 16.59
N ARG A 120 -0.56 13.03 17.13
CA ARG A 120 0.38 13.56 18.12
C ARG A 120 0.18 12.93 19.50
N LEU A 121 -1.05 12.56 19.84
CA LEU A 121 -1.38 11.98 21.14
C LEU A 121 -0.86 10.55 21.25
N GLN A 122 -1.05 9.78 20.20
CA GLN A 122 -0.58 8.40 20.13
C GLN A 122 0.87 8.27 19.64
N LYS A 123 1.48 9.36 19.16
CA LYS A 123 2.79 9.36 18.48
C LYS A 123 2.86 8.30 17.37
N HIS A 124 1.78 8.20 16.61
CA HIS A 124 1.62 7.28 15.51
C HIS A 124 1.67 8.05 14.19
N ALA A 125 2.54 7.64 13.30
CA ALA A 125 2.64 8.19 11.95
C ALA A 125 2.37 7.08 10.92
N SER A 126 1.66 7.40 9.86
CA SER A 126 1.45 6.47 8.74
C SER A 126 1.71 7.15 7.40
N LEU A 127 2.23 6.35 6.48
CA LEU A 127 2.47 6.73 5.09
C LEU A 127 1.86 5.66 4.18
N TRP A 128 1.03 6.11 3.26
CA TRP A 128 0.50 5.28 2.18
C TRP A 128 1.03 5.80 0.85
N VAL A 129 1.48 4.90 -0.02
CA VAL A 129 1.94 5.25 -1.38
C VAL A 129 1.35 4.25 -2.36
N MET A 130 0.80 4.74 -3.48
CA MET A 130 0.30 3.91 -4.57
C MET A 130 1.36 3.76 -5.66
N ILE A 131 1.83 2.55 -5.87
CA ILE A 131 2.85 2.23 -6.88
C ILE A 131 2.20 1.56 -8.08
N ALA A 132 2.45 2.11 -9.27
CA ALA A 132 2.02 1.58 -10.57
C ALA A 132 0.48 1.33 -10.66
N ASN A 133 -0.35 2.12 -9.95
CA ASN A 133 -1.81 1.92 -9.83
C ASN A 133 -2.21 0.49 -9.40
N ARG A 134 -1.36 -0.15 -8.63
CA ARG A 134 -1.52 -1.56 -8.28
C ARG A 134 -1.18 -1.85 -6.83
N TYR A 135 -0.01 -1.41 -6.36
CA TYR A 135 0.50 -1.75 -5.04
C TYR A 135 0.29 -0.60 -4.07
N PHE A 136 -0.39 -0.87 -2.96
CA PHE A 136 -0.34 -0.01 -1.80
C PHE A 136 0.87 -0.39 -0.95
N VAL A 137 1.78 0.55 -0.74
CA VAL A 137 2.84 0.44 0.27
C VAL A 137 2.39 1.25 1.47
N GLN A 138 2.30 0.61 2.61
CA GLN A 138 1.99 1.25 3.89
C GLN A 138 3.19 1.16 4.82
N ILE A 139 3.51 2.27 5.47
CA ILE A 139 4.49 2.34 6.56
C ILE A 139 3.80 2.92 7.76
N GLU A 140 3.91 2.26 8.90
CA GLU A 140 3.41 2.73 10.18
C GLU A 140 4.56 2.86 11.16
N LEU A 141 4.62 3.98 11.88
CA LEU A 141 5.62 4.26 12.89
C LEU A 141 4.95 4.52 14.22
N GLN A 142 5.49 3.94 15.28
CA GLN A 142 5.08 4.21 16.64
C GLN A 142 6.25 4.75 17.45
N ASN A 143 5.99 5.79 18.27
CA ASN A 143 6.98 6.44 19.13
C ASN A 143 8.21 7.00 18.38
N GLN A 144 7.99 7.51 17.17
CA GLN A 144 9.00 8.14 16.33
C GLN A 144 8.53 9.51 15.82
N ASP A 145 9.48 10.34 15.36
CA ASP A 145 9.17 11.57 14.62
C ASP A 145 8.56 11.17 13.26
N PRO A 146 7.45 11.79 12.81
CA PRO A 146 6.86 11.50 11.51
C PRO A 146 7.81 11.71 10.32
N LYS A 147 8.88 12.50 10.48
CA LYS A 147 9.94 12.65 9.46
C LYS A 147 10.65 11.35 9.13
N GLU A 148 10.68 10.39 10.07
CA GLU A 148 11.28 9.07 9.86
C GLU A 148 10.55 8.27 8.79
N LEU A 149 9.28 8.58 8.46
CA LEU A 149 8.56 7.96 7.32
C LEU A 149 9.34 8.07 6.01
N GLN A 150 10.02 9.21 5.79
CA GLN A 150 10.84 9.44 4.59
C GLN A 150 12.09 8.53 4.58
N GLU A 151 12.66 8.24 5.73
CA GLU A 151 13.82 7.34 5.82
C GLU A 151 13.40 5.87 5.66
N TRP A 152 12.21 5.52 6.14
CA TRP A 152 11.68 4.17 5.98
C TRP A 152 11.28 3.87 4.53
N ILE A 153 10.58 4.79 3.84
CA ILE A 153 10.17 4.55 2.45
C ILE A 153 11.36 4.42 1.49
N LYS A 154 12.47 5.11 1.73
CA LYS A 154 13.71 4.98 0.95
C LYS A 154 14.31 3.58 0.99
N ARG A 155 13.98 2.77 2.00
CA ARG A 155 14.45 1.39 2.15
C ARG A 155 13.68 0.41 1.27
N VAL A 156 12.48 0.77 0.84
CA VAL A 156 11.65 -0.03 -0.05
C VAL A 156 12.06 0.26 -1.50
N ASP A 157 12.43 -0.78 -2.24
CA ASP A 157 12.75 -0.64 -3.67
C ASP A 157 11.47 -0.51 -4.50
N LEU A 158 10.96 0.73 -4.58
CA LEU A 158 9.70 1.04 -5.29
C LEU A 158 9.80 0.76 -6.80
N LYS A 159 11.00 0.87 -7.39
CA LYS A 159 11.21 0.57 -8.81
C LYS A 159 11.13 -0.92 -9.07
N LYS A 160 11.74 -1.72 -8.22
CA LYS A 160 11.66 -3.19 -8.29
C LYS A 160 10.21 -3.64 -8.07
N LEU A 161 9.50 -3.07 -7.10
CA LEU A 161 8.09 -3.36 -6.86
C LEU A 161 7.23 -3.05 -8.10
N ALA A 162 7.39 -1.88 -8.71
CA ALA A 162 6.65 -1.48 -9.91
C ALA A 162 6.87 -2.42 -11.11
N ALA A 163 8.00 -3.12 -11.16
CA ALA A 163 8.35 -4.04 -12.24
C ALA A 163 7.77 -5.46 -12.06
N ILE A 164 7.25 -5.80 -10.87
CA ILE A 164 6.64 -7.10 -10.60
C ILE A 164 5.25 -7.16 -11.28
N LYS A 165 5.03 -8.25 -12.05
CA LYS A 165 3.79 -8.48 -12.79
C LYS A 165 3.29 -9.90 -12.56
#